data_4511ef9531165139962b9044e68bb2a1
#
_entry.id   4511ef9531165139962b9044e68bb2a1
#
_cell.length_a   1.000
_cell.length_b   1.000
_cell.length_c   1.000
_cell.angle_alpha   90.00
_cell.angle_beta   90.00
_cell.angle_gamma   90.00
#
_symmetry.space_group_name_H-M   'P 1'
#
loop_
_entity.id
_entity.type
_entity.pdbx_description
1 polymer ?
#
loop_
_entity_poly.entity_id
_entity_poly.type
_entity_poly.pdbx_seq_one_letter_code
_entity_poly.pdbx_strand_id
1 'polypeptide(L)'
;MLTIYLKQYNKIIRNAEPELLDNLGYDDIQWIDLLSPTIKEQKAVEAFMEESLQTRQQVEEIESTSKYSERENSIISNTNFFVPRGDSFSVEPVSFIISNEGVLVSLRNEESRTFREAEKRLQMNYRSFSTGYHIFISLLEVRIDFDADLVEFVAKQVATLSKDINTEDTIDKDVIHRINSLQENTMVLRENIFDRQRILSNILRSERFPNDIYPRLQLMIKDVNSLINHADFSFQRLDYIQDSALGLINIEQNEIVKIFSVAAVIFLPATLIASVYGMNFDVMPELSWTWCVGGYTIPLGYLFAIGLMILCSGLTIWFFRYKKWL
;
A
#
# COMPACT_ATOMS: atom_id res chain seq x y z
N MET A 1 11.68 -26.60 11.43
CA MET A 1 11.71 -27.65 10.38
C MET A 1 12.96 -27.46 9.54
N LEU A 2 13.83 -28.45 9.54
CA LEU A 2 15.10 -28.46 8.80
C LEU A 2 14.93 -29.27 7.51
N THR A 3 15.25 -28.66 6.35
CA THR A 3 15.27 -29.34 5.05
C THR A 3 16.65 -29.24 4.43
N ILE A 4 17.24 -30.38 4.01
CA ILE A 4 18.60 -30.45 3.45
C ILE A 4 18.50 -30.90 1.98
N TYR A 5 19.13 -30.15 1.10
CA TYR A 5 19.22 -30.43 -0.34
C TYR A 5 20.63 -30.91 -0.66
N LEU A 6 20.77 -32.16 -1.06
CA LEU A 6 22.05 -32.79 -1.34
C LEU A 6 22.44 -32.62 -2.80
N LYS A 7 23.75 -32.40 -3.07
CA LYS A 7 24.35 -32.37 -4.42
C LYS A 7 24.14 -33.67 -5.17
N GLN A 8 24.35 -34.78 -4.48
CA GLN A 8 24.23 -36.07 -5.10
C GLN A 8 22.78 -36.48 -5.31
N TYR A 9 22.42 -36.87 -6.55
CA TYR A 9 21.11 -37.38 -6.94
C TYR A 9 19.94 -36.42 -6.72
N ASN A 10 20.16 -35.13 -6.51
CA ASN A 10 19.12 -34.14 -6.25
C ASN A 10 18.18 -34.60 -5.08
N LYS A 11 18.75 -35.22 -4.06
CA LYS A 11 18.00 -35.77 -2.94
C LYS A 11 17.65 -34.68 -1.95
N ILE A 12 16.38 -34.61 -1.57
CA ILE A 12 15.86 -33.67 -0.58
C ILE A 12 15.50 -34.47 0.68
N ILE A 13 16.04 -34.09 1.80
CA ILE A 13 15.71 -34.65 3.11
C ILE A 13 14.89 -33.61 3.88
N ARG A 14 13.59 -33.84 4.00
CA ARG A 14 12.68 -32.99 4.75
C ARG A 14 12.55 -33.47 6.19
N ASN A 15 12.37 -32.52 7.12
CA ASN A 15 12.36 -32.81 8.56
C ASN A 15 13.60 -33.61 9.00
N ALA A 16 14.78 -33.19 8.49
CA ALA A 16 16.03 -33.84 8.83
C ALA A 16 16.30 -33.73 10.34
N GLU A 17 16.82 -34.80 10.93
CA GLU A 17 17.36 -34.73 12.29
C GLU A 17 18.65 -33.89 12.30
N PRO A 18 18.81 -32.95 13.27
CA PRO A 18 19.99 -32.09 13.32
C PRO A 18 21.31 -32.83 13.32
N GLU A 19 21.36 -34.01 13.95
CA GLU A 19 22.54 -34.89 14.06
C GLU A 19 22.99 -35.44 12.68
N LEU A 20 22.17 -35.35 11.65
CA LEU A 20 22.56 -35.72 10.29
C LEU A 20 23.66 -34.83 9.73
N LEU A 21 23.72 -33.57 10.16
CA LEU A 21 24.75 -32.62 9.72
C LEU A 21 26.16 -33.01 10.19
N ASP A 22 26.29 -33.73 11.30
CA ASP A 22 27.58 -34.22 11.82
C ASP A 22 28.25 -35.23 10.85
N ASN A 23 27.48 -35.88 9.99
CA ASN A 23 27.93 -36.89 9.05
C ASN A 23 28.06 -36.41 7.61
N LEU A 24 27.72 -35.14 7.33
CA LEU A 24 27.74 -34.55 6.00
C LEU A 24 28.84 -33.46 5.91
N GLY A 25 29.48 -33.37 4.76
CA GLY A 25 30.44 -32.32 4.46
C GLY A 25 29.87 -31.22 3.57
N TYR A 26 30.59 -30.10 3.42
CA TYR A 26 30.22 -29.02 2.51
C TYR A 26 30.05 -29.49 1.05
N ASP A 27 30.78 -30.54 0.65
CA ASP A 27 30.70 -31.10 -0.70
C ASP A 27 29.38 -31.87 -0.95
N ASP A 28 28.70 -32.30 0.11
CA ASP A 28 27.47 -33.08 0.00
C ASP A 28 26.23 -32.22 -0.08
N ILE A 29 26.28 -31.00 0.46
CA ILE A 29 25.12 -30.12 0.63
C ILE A 29 25.19 -28.95 -0.34
N GLN A 30 24.03 -28.58 -0.92
CA GLN A 30 23.87 -27.36 -1.71
C GLN A 30 23.09 -26.29 -0.98
N TRP A 31 22.02 -26.71 -0.25
CA TRP A 31 21.11 -25.79 0.40
C TRP A 31 20.53 -26.41 1.68
N ILE A 32 20.49 -25.63 2.73
CA ILE A 32 19.80 -25.92 4.00
C ILE A 32 18.70 -24.88 4.17
N ASP A 33 17.43 -25.33 4.23
CA ASP A 33 16.27 -24.43 4.45
C ASP A 33 15.72 -24.63 5.86
N LEU A 34 15.73 -23.55 6.64
CA LEU A 34 15.24 -23.48 8.01
C LEU A 34 13.90 -22.72 8.03
N LEU A 35 12.78 -23.47 8.16
CA LEU A 35 11.44 -22.91 8.34
C LEU A 35 11.03 -23.01 9.81
N SER A 36 10.86 -21.87 10.49
CA SER A 36 10.53 -21.79 11.92
C SER A 36 11.35 -22.80 12.75
N PRO A 37 12.71 -22.74 12.69
CA PRO A 37 13.55 -23.76 13.27
C PRO A 37 13.50 -23.75 14.81
N THR A 38 13.65 -24.93 15.40
CA THR A 38 13.88 -25.08 16.82
C THR A 38 15.31 -24.62 17.20
N ILE A 39 15.53 -24.31 18.47
CA ILE A 39 16.87 -23.93 18.98
C ILE A 39 17.91 -25.02 18.69
N LYS A 40 17.49 -26.29 18.68
CA LYS A 40 18.36 -27.44 18.39
C LYS A 40 18.80 -27.45 16.92
N GLU A 41 17.86 -27.23 16.00
CA GLU A 41 18.13 -27.13 14.57
C GLU A 41 19.03 -25.90 14.26
N GLN A 42 18.78 -24.76 14.92
CA GLN A 42 19.64 -23.57 14.75
C GLN A 42 21.08 -23.85 15.17
N LYS A 43 21.30 -24.38 16.38
CA LYS A 43 22.64 -24.67 16.88
C LYS A 43 23.39 -25.68 16.02
N ALA A 44 22.71 -26.70 15.48
CA ALA A 44 23.35 -27.67 14.60
C ALA A 44 23.81 -27.03 13.29
N VAL A 45 22.99 -26.14 12.69
CA VAL A 45 23.38 -25.42 11.48
C VAL A 45 24.46 -24.39 11.75
N GLU A 46 24.41 -23.68 12.89
CA GLU A 46 25.49 -22.75 13.30
C GLU A 46 26.83 -23.48 13.50
N ALA A 47 26.79 -24.65 14.11
CA ALA A 47 27.98 -25.48 14.28
C ALA A 47 28.53 -26.00 12.93
N PHE A 48 27.65 -26.41 12.02
CA PHE A 48 28.02 -26.87 10.67
C PHE A 48 28.61 -25.75 9.83
N MET A 49 28.01 -24.53 9.88
CA MET A 49 28.43 -23.37 9.08
C MET A 49 29.62 -22.61 9.70
N GLU A 50 29.97 -22.88 10.95
CA GLU A 50 30.92 -22.09 11.75
C GLU A 50 30.53 -20.58 11.80
N GLU A 51 29.24 -20.30 11.67
CA GLU A 51 28.67 -18.96 11.56
C GLU A 51 27.38 -18.85 12.34
N SER A 52 27.16 -17.73 13.03
CA SER A 52 25.90 -17.49 13.77
C SER A 52 24.76 -17.09 12.83
N LEU A 53 23.59 -17.69 13.04
CA LEU A 53 22.38 -17.32 12.32
C LEU A 53 21.90 -15.92 12.74
N GLN A 54 21.31 -15.21 11.80
CA GLN A 54 20.81 -13.86 12.03
C GLN A 54 19.54 -13.89 12.89
N THR A 55 19.48 -13.03 13.89
CA THR A 55 18.25 -12.81 14.66
C THR A 55 17.24 -12.02 13.83
N ARG A 56 15.93 -12.15 14.16
CA ARG A 56 14.88 -11.37 13.50
C ARG A 56 15.16 -9.88 13.54
N GLN A 57 15.64 -9.35 14.66
CA GLN A 57 16.00 -7.94 14.81
C GLN A 57 17.08 -7.51 13.83
N GLN A 58 18.13 -8.31 13.63
CA GLN A 58 19.19 -8.03 12.67
C GLN A 58 18.71 -8.05 11.22
N VAL A 59 17.76 -8.92 10.88
CA VAL A 59 17.20 -9.00 9.53
C VAL A 59 16.32 -7.77 9.22
N GLU A 60 15.61 -7.25 10.22
CA GLU A 60 14.71 -6.09 10.11
C GLU A 60 15.45 -4.74 10.09
N GLU A 61 16.74 -4.69 10.42
CA GLU A 61 17.56 -3.47 10.38
C GLU A 61 17.58 -2.84 8.98
N ILE A 62 17.50 -1.50 8.93
CA ILE A 62 17.42 -0.73 7.68
C ILE A 62 18.79 -0.46 7.06
N GLU A 63 19.87 -0.56 7.85
CA GLU A 63 21.23 -0.27 7.41
C GLU A 63 21.64 -1.17 6.23
N SER A 64 22.31 -0.59 5.25
CA SER A 64 22.73 -1.34 4.05
C SER A 64 23.72 -2.46 4.37
N THR A 65 24.52 -2.32 5.43
CA THR A 65 25.44 -3.34 5.94
C THR A 65 24.71 -4.53 6.55
N SER A 66 23.51 -4.31 7.11
CA SER A 66 22.66 -5.38 7.65
C SER A 66 21.92 -6.14 6.54
N LYS A 67 21.72 -5.52 5.36
CA LYS A 67 21.07 -6.18 4.21
C LYS A 67 22.04 -7.04 3.39
N TYR A 68 23.31 -6.68 3.31
CA TYR A 68 24.35 -7.47 2.66
C TYR A 68 25.71 -7.22 3.31
N SER A 69 26.36 -8.27 3.72
CA SER A 69 27.71 -8.21 4.29
C SER A 69 28.54 -9.43 3.89
N GLU A 70 29.81 -9.19 3.58
CA GLU A 70 30.80 -10.24 3.34
C GLU A 70 31.68 -10.37 4.56
N ARG A 71 31.70 -11.56 5.13
CA ARG A 71 32.63 -11.96 6.21
C ARG A 71 33.77 -12.81 5.64
N GLU A 72 34.73 -13.16 6.45
CA GLU A 72 35.85 -13.97 6.01
C GLU A 72 35.41 -15.30 5.37
N ASN A 73 34.48 -16.02 6.00
CA ASN A 73 34.07 -17.37 5.59
C ASN A 73 32.65 -17.42 4.98
N SER A 74 31.91 -16.34 4.99
CA SER A 74 30.52 -16.32 4.55
C SER A 74 30.07 -15.01 3.93
N ILE A 75 28.98 -15.06 3.19
CA ILE A 75 28.19 -13.92 2.74
C ILE A 75 26.85 -13.99 3.44
N ILE A 76 26.43 -12.89 4.06
CA ILE A 76 25.12 -12.76 4.70
C ILE A 76 24.28 -11.78 3.88
N SER A 77 23.05 -12.18 3.57
CA SER A 77 22.09 -11.35 2.87
C SER A 77 20.72 -11.43 3.54
N ASN A 78 20.23 -10.31 4.03
CA ASN A 78 18.94 -10.18 4.70
C ASN A 78 17.98 -9.40 3.81
N THR A 79 16.77 -9.94 3.59
CA THR A 79 15.75 -9.32 2.77
C THR A 79 14.38 -9.56 3.35
N ASN A 80 13.46 -8.69 3.00
CA ASN A 80 12.06 -8.84 3.37
C ASN A 80 11.26 -9.34 2.18
N PHE A 81 10.36 -10.32 2.41
CA PHE A 81 9.40 -10.79 1.44
C PHE A 81 8.04 -10.20 1.73
N PHE A 82 7.50 -9.53 0.74
CA PHE A 82 6.17 -8.95 0.81
C PHE A 82 5.14 -10.02 0.44
N VAL A 83 4.23 -10.36 1.36
CA VAL A 83 3.28 -11.47 1.21
C VAL A 83 1.86 -10.93 1.31
N PRO A 84 1.00 -11.13 0.30
CA PRO A 84 -0.39 -10.68 0.35
C PRO A 84 -1.19 -11.50 1.38
N ARG A 85 -1.99 -10.82 2.21
CA ARG A 85 -2.93 -11.39 3.18
C ARG A 85 -4.31 -10.72 3.04
N GLY A 86 -5.15 -11.26 2.16
CA GLY A 86 -6.43 -10.62 1.83
C GLY A 86 -6.22 -9.25 1.21
N ASP A 87 -6.79 -8.21 1.81
CA ASP A 87 -6.65 -6.81 1.36
C ASP A 87 -5.42 -6.10 1.94
N SER A 88 -4.65 -6.78 2.78
CA SER A 88 -3.42 -6.25 3.37
C SER A 88 -2.20 -7.06 2.96
N PHE A 89 -1.03 -6.52 3.26
CA PHE A 89 0.23 -7.19 3.03
C PHE A 89 0.98 -7.35 4.35
N SER A 90 1.71 -8.46 4.49
CA SER A 90 2.65 -8.66 5.57
C SER A 90 4.08 -8.70 5.03
N VAL A 91 5.02 -8.35 5.89
CA VAL A 91 6.45 -8.40 5.60
C VAL A 91 7.04 -9.56 6.37
N GLU A 92 7.65 -10.51 5.64
CA GLU A 92 8.33 -11.65 6.20
C GLU A 92 9.85 -11.50 6.06
N PRO A 93 10.61 -11.37 7.16
CA PRO A 93 12.05 -11.29 7.12
C PRO A 93 12.66 -12.66 6.77
N VAL A 94 13.58 -12.65 5.81
CA VAL A 94 14.33 -13.83 5.33
C VAL A 94 15.82 -13.53 5.37
N SER A 95 16.58 -14.43 5.96
CA SER A 95 18.05 -14.36 5.99
C SER A 95 18.66 -15.47 5.16
N PHE A 96 19.71 -15.12 4.43
CA PHE A 96 20.54 -16.05 3.67
C PHE A 96 21.98 -15.96 4.15
N ILE A 97 22.60 -17.11 4.31
CA ILE A 97 24.03 -17.23 4.59
C ILE A 97 24.62 -18.16 3.53
N ILE A 98 25.68 -17.73 2.86
CA ILE A 98 26.36 -18.53 1.83
C ILE A 98 27.80 -18.72 2.28
N SER A 99 28.23 -19.99 2.45
CA SER A 99 29.62 -20.28 2.76
C SER A 99 30.54 -20.10 1.54
N ASN A 100 31.84 -19.93 1.74
CA ASN A 100 32.83 -19.88 0.65
C ASN A 100 32.85 -21.16 -0.19
N GLU A 101 32.51 -22.30 0.42
CA GLU A 101 32.38 -23.60 -0.23
C GLU A 101 31.12 -23.72 -1.08
N GLY A 102 30.25 -22.72 -1.02
CA GLY A 102 29.05 -22.62 -1.84
C GLY A 102 27.83 -23.36 -1.27
N VAL A 103 27.73 -23.56 0.04
CA VAL A 103 26.53 -24.01 0.71
C VAL A 103 25.64 -22.81 1.05
N LEU A 104 24.38 -22.86 0.67
CA LEU A 104 23.38 -21.86 1.03
C LEU A 104 22.62 -22.31 2.29
N VAL A 105 22.43 -21.41 3.24
CA VAL A 105 21.49 -21.56 4.35
C VAL A 105 20.43 -20.46 4.19
N SER A 106 19.16 -20.82 4.29
CA SER A 106 18.04 -19.88 4.35
C SER A 106 17.29 -20.02 5.66
N LEU A 107 16.97 -18.89 6.29
CA LEU A 107 16.21 -18.80 7.54
C LEU A 107 14.96 -17.96 7.33
N ARG A 108 13.79 -18.53 7.63
CA ARG A 108 12.48 -17.89 7.50
C ARG A 108 11.47 -18.46 8.51
N ASN A 109 10.43 -17.70 8.81
CA ASN A 109 9.42 -18.15 9.79
C ASN A 109 8.13 -18.64 9.13
N GLU A 110 7.84 -18.24 7.88
CA GLU A 110 6.62 -18.63 7.17
C GLU A 110 6.90 -19.35 5.86
N GLU A 111 5.94 -20.15 5.41
CA GLU A 111 5.98 -20.74 4.08
C GLU A 111 5.80 -19.65 3.01
N SER A 112 6.62 -19.69 1.98
CA SER A 112 6.59 -18.75 0.87
C SER A 112 6.47 -19.46 -0.48
N ARG A 113 5.68 -18.86 -1.39
CA ARG A 113 5.60 -19.31 -2.78
C ARG A 113 6.95 -19.25 -3.49
N THR A 114 7.80 -18.26 -3.12
CA THR A 114 9.15 -18.11 -3.67
C THR A 114 9.99 -19.36 -3.45
N PHE A 115 10.01 -19.88 -2.23
CA PHE A 115 10.78 -21.09 -1.91
C PHE A 115 10.24 -22.33 -2.61
N ARG A 116 8.92 -22.49 -2.67
CA ARG A 116 8.28 -23.62 -3.39
C ARG A 116 8.61 -23.59 -4.89
N GLU A 117 8.61 -22.42 -5.50
CA GLU A 117 8.90 -22.28 -6.91
C GLU A 117 10.40 -22.47 -7.20
N ALA A 118 11.28 -21.95 -6.33
CA ALA A 118 12.71 -22.19 -6.43
C ALA A 118 13.06 -23.70 -6.27
N GLU A 119 12.41 -24.39 -5.33
CA GLU A 119 12.55 -25.83 -5.16
C GLU A 119 12.14 -26.59 -6.44
N LYS A 120 11.02 -26.22 -7.06
CA LYS A 120 10.59 -26.82 -8.33
C LYS A 120 11.60 -26.59 -9.45
N ARG A 121 12.12 -25.36 -9.59
CA ARG A 121 13.16 -25.03 -10.58
C ARG A 121 14.42 -25.87 -10.34
N LEU A 122 14.83 -26.03 -9.09
CA LEU A 122 15.97 -26.88 -8.70
C LEU A 122 15.72 -28.35 -9.08
N GLN A 123 14.53 -28.88 -8.81
CA GLN A 123 14.20 -30.28 -9.15
C GLN A 123 14.15 -30.53 -10.67
N MET A 124 13.65 -29.57 -11.44
CA MET A 124 13.54 -29.69 -12.90
C MET A 124 14.89 -29.60 -13.61
N ASN A 125 15.79 -28.73 -13.11
CA ASN A 125 17.05 -28.39 -13.77
C ASN A 125 18.25 -28.43 -12.81
N TYR A 126 18.38 -29.49 -12.01
CA TYR A 126 19.43 -29.58 -10.96
C TYR A 126 20.85 -29.35 -11.49
N ARG A 127 21.13 -29.69 -12.75
CA ARG A 127 22.46 -29.49 -13.36
C ARG A 127 22.87 -28.01 -13.52
N SER A 128 21.89 -27.12 -13.56
CA SER A 128 22.14 -25.68 -13.65
C SER A 128 22.42 -25.04 -12.29
N PHE A 129 22.30 -25.81 -11.21
CA PHE A 129 22.52 -25.37 -9.83
C PHE A 129 23.73 -26.10 -9.27
N SER A 130 24.91 -25.69 -9.66
CA SER A 130 26.17 -26.34 -9.22
C SER A 130 26.53 -26.04 -7.76
N THR A 131 26.11 -24.86 -7.25
CA THR A 131 26.41 -24.39 -5.90
C THR A 131 25.23 -23.64 -5.29
N GLY A 132 25.25 -23.39 -3.99
CA GLY A 132 24.29 -22.55 -3.29
C GLY A 132 24.21 -21.10 -3.82
N TYR A 133 25.27 -20.58 -4.43
CA TYR A 133 25.25 -19.29 -5.13
C TYR A 133 24.19 -19.26 -6.23
N HIS A 134 24.09 -20.32 -7.04
CA HIS A 134 23.09 -20.43 -8.11
C HIS A 134 21.67 -20.55 -7.57
N ILE A 135 21.52 -21.26 -6.44
CA ILE A 135 20.22 -21.38 -5.76
C ILE A 135 19.78 -20.02 -5.20
N PHE A 136 20.69 -19.29 -4.56
CA PHE A 136 20.43 -17.96 -4.03
C PHE A 136 19.99 -16.99 -5.13
N ILE A 137 20.72 -16.94 -6.24
CA ILE A 137 20.32 -16.10 -7.40
C ILE A 137 18.95 -16.51 -7.94
N SER A 138 18.66 -17.81 -8.02
CA SER A 138 17.36 -18.30 -8.46
C SER A 138 16.22 -17.89 -7.49
N LEU A 139 16.48 -17.93 -6.18
CA LEU A 139 15.52 -17.44 -5.19
C LEU A 139 15.23 -15.95 -5.35
N LEU A 140 16.27 -15.13 -5.59
CA LEU A 140 16.10 -13.71 -5.86
C LEU A 140 15.36 -13.46 -7.18
N GLU A 141 15.65 -14.22 -8.24
CA GLU A 141 14.95 -14.12 -9.53
C GLU A 141 13.47 -14.44 -9.39
N VAL A 142 13.12 -15.57 -8.77
CA VAL A 142 11.73 -15.94 -8.47
C VAL A 142 11.05 -14.88 -7.62
N ARG A 143 11.78 -14.28 -6.68
CA ARG A 143 11.22 -13.21 -5.86
C ARG A 143 10.92 -11.96 -6.66
N ILE A 144 11.78 -11.56 -7.59
CA ILE A 144 11.57 -10.43 -8.49
C ILE A 144 10.34 -10.67 -9.38
N ASP A 145 10.16 -11.89 -9.89
CA ASP A 145 8.96 -12.27 -10.64
C ASP A 145 7.67 -12.03 -9.79
N PHE A 146 7.68 -12.42 -8.51
CA PHE A 146 6.54 -12.16 -7.62
C PHE A 146 6.38 -10.69 -7.26
N ASP A 147 7.46 -9.93 -7.15
CA ASP A 147 7.37 -8.48 -6.94
C ASP A 147 6.75 -7.79 -8.16
N ALA A 148 7.06 -8.27 -9.37
CA ALA A 148 6.41 -7.80 -10.59
C ALA A 148 4.89 -8.04 -10.59
N ASP A 149 4.47 -9.25 -10.18
CA ASP A 149 3.04 -9.58 -10.02
C ASP A 149 2.35 -8.63 -9.01
N LEU A 150 3.03 -8.30 -7.90
CA LEU A 150 2.51 -7.40 -6.88
C LEU A 150 2.41 -5.96 -7.37
N VAL A 151 3.41 -5.47 -8.10
CA VAL A 151 3.39 -4.13 -8.72
C VAL A 151 2.24 -4.04 -9.73
N GLU A 152 2.05 -5.06 -10.56
CA GLU A 152 0.92 -5.13 -11.50
C GLU A 152 -0.43 -5.14 -10.77
N PHE A 153 -0.54 -5.90 -9.68
CA PHE A 153 -1.74 -5.94 -8.85
C PHE A 153 -2.08 -4.55 -8.28
N VAL A 154 -1.11 -3.88 -7.67
CA VAL A 154 -1.28 -2.51 -7.15
C VAL A 154 -1.69 -1.55 -8.28
N ALA A 155 -1.02 -1.59 -9.43
CA ALA A 155 -1.35 -0.74 -10.57
C ALA A 155 -2.80 -0.94 -11.06
N LYS A 156 -3.31 -2.17 -11.07
CA LYS A 156 -4.71 -2.49 -11.39
C LYS A 156 -5.67 -1.92 -10.35
N GLN A 157 -5.35 -2.04 -9.06
CA GLN A 157 -6.16 -1.46 -7.98
C GLN A 157 -6.24 0.07 -8.08
N VAL A 158 -5.12 0.72 -8.36
CA VAL A 158 -5.05 2.17 -8.59
C VAL A 158 -5.89 2.59 -9.81
N ALA A 159 -5.84 1.80 -10.90
CA ALA A 159 -6.63 2.06 -12.10
C ALA A 159 -8.14 1.94 -11.83
N THR A 160 -8.56 0.94 -11.07
CA THR A 160 -9.96 0.73 -10.69
C THR A 160 -10.44 1.88 -9.81
N LEU A 161 -9.69 2.23 -8.76
CA LEU A 161 -10.01 3.34 -7.86
C LEU A 161 -10.15 4.68 -8.62
N SER A 162 -9.25 4.95 -9.58
CA SER A 162 -9.34 6.13 -10.45
C SER A 162 -10.63 6.16 -11.27
N LYS A 163 -11.11 4.99 -11.71
CA LYS A 163 -12.38 4.90 -12.46
C LYS A 163 -13.58 5.12 -11.54
N ASP A 164 -13.58 4.52 -10.36
CA ASP A 164 -14.65 4.63 -9.37
C ASP A 164 -14.89 6.11 -9.02
N ILE A 165 -13.82 6.86 -8.68
CA ILE A 165 -13.90 8.29 -8.35
C ILE A 165 -14.45 9.15 -9.49
N ASN A 166 -14.16 8.80 -10.74
CA ASN A 166 -14.67 9.55 -11.90
C ASN A 166 -16.12 9.21 -12.27
N THR A 167 -16.68 8.13 -11.72
CA THR A 167 -18.03 7.66 -12.04
C THR A 167 -19.03 7.85 -10.90
N GLU A 168 -18.58 8.05 -9.68
CA GLU A 168 -19.40 8.27 -8.51
C GLU A 168 -19.68 9.77 -8.32
N ASP A 169 -20.96 10.13 -8.10
CA ASP A 169 -21.38 11.51 -7.87
C ASP A 169 -20.99 12.03 -6.47
N THR A 170 -20.72 11.14 -5.52
CA THR A 170 -20.33 11.47 -4.13
C THR A 170 -19.16 10.62 -3.68
N ILE A 171 -18.21 11.25 -2.98
CA ILE A 171 -17.03 10.56 -2.44
C ILE A 171 -17.28 10.21 -0.98
N ASP A 172 -17.35 8.90 -0.71
CA ASP A 172 -17.49 8.38 0.66
C ASP A 172 -16.14 8.28 1.37
N LYS A 173 -16.18 8.22 2.71
CA LYS A 173 -14.99 7.99 3.57
C LYS A 173 -14.22 6.73 3.20
N ASP A 174 -14.91 5.71 2.72
CA ASP A 174 -14.31 4.45 2.31
C ASP A 174 -13.35 4.61 1.13
N VAL A 175 -13.62 5.54 0.21
CA VAL A 175 -12.71 5.87 -0.90
C VAL A 175 -11.39 6.44 -0.36
N ILE A 176 -11.44 7.35 0.61
CA ILE A 176 -10.25 7.93 1.23
C ILE A 176 -9.44 6.86 1.98
N HIS A 177 -10.10 5.94 2.70
CA HIS A 177 -9.41 4.83 3.35
C HIS A 177 -8.74 3.89 2.35
N ARG A 178 -9.38 3.61 1.21
CA ARG A 178 -8.78 2.80 0.13
C ARG A 178 -7.56 3.49 -0.50
N ILE A 179 -7.62 4.81 -0.72
CA ILE A 179 -6.46 5.59 -1.21
C ILE A 179 -5.28 5.42 -0.25
N ASN A 180 -5.48 5.71 1.04
CA ASN A 180 -4.44 5.64 2.06
C ASN A 180 -3.84 4.23 2.18
N SER A 181 -4.67 3.19 2.18
CA SER A 181 -4.21 1.80 2.23
C SER A 181 -3.37 1.42 1.01
N LEU A 182 -3.77 1.86 -0.20
CA LEU A 182 -3.00 1.61 -1.41
C LEU A 182 -1.68 2.40 -1.43
N GLN A 183 -1.65 3.64 -0.90
CA GLN A 183 -0.42 4.41 -0.74
C GLN A 183 0.56 3.70 0.20
N GLU A 184 0.10 3.27 1.37
CA GLU A 184 0.91 2.52 2.34
C GLU A 184 1.47 1.23 1.73
N ASN A 185 0.61 0.42 1.10
CA ASN A 185 1.01 -0.81 0.43
C ASN A 185 2.04 -0.57 -0.68
N THR A 186 1.85 0.49 -1.48
CA THR A 186 2.78 0.85 -2.56
C THR A 186 4.13 1.29 -2.00
N MET A 187 4.14 2.04 -0.90
CA MET A 187 5.37 2.49 -0.24
C MET A 187 6.16 1.30 0.31
N VAL A 188 5.51 0.40 1.05
CA VAL A 188 6.18 -0.79 1.59
C VAL A 188 6.69 -1.71 0.48
N LEU A 189 5.92 -1.90 -0.59
CA LEU A 189 6.37 -2.68 -1.76
C LEU A 189 7.61 -2.05 -2.41
N ARG A 190 7.62 -0.74 -2.60
CA ARG A 190 8.74 0.01 -3.15
C ARG A 190 10.00 -0.14 -2.29
N GLU A 191 9.91 0.00 -0.97
CA GLU A 191 11.02 -0.20 -0.06
C GLU A 191 11.64 -1.59 -0.19
N ASN A 192 10.81 -2.63 -0.26
CA ASN A 192 11.27 -4.00 -0.46
C ASN A 192 11.98 -4.20 -1.80
N ILE A 193 11.52 -3.56 -2.87
CA ILE A 193 12.18 -3.62 -4.19
C ILE A 193 13.52 -2.88 -4.15
N PHE A 194 13.63 -1.75 -3.43
CA PHE A 194 14.89 -1.05 -3.22
C PHE A 194 15.92 -1.88 -2.45
N ASP A 195 15.50 -2.63 -1.44
CA ASP A 195 16.39 -3.53 -0.72
C ASP A 195 16.97 -4.60 -1.65
N ARG A 196 16.16 -5.15 -2.57
CA ARG A 196 16.65 -6.09 -3.60
C ARG A 196 17.65 -5.44 -4.55
N GLN A 197 17.39 -4.20 -4.98
CA GLN A 197 18.32 -3.45 -5.81
C GLN A 197 19.69 -3.30 -5.11
N ARG A 198 19.70 -3.01 -3.80
CA ARG A 198 20.90 -2.90 -3.00
C ARG A 198 21.66 -4.24 -2.94
N ILE A 199 20.94 -5.33 -2.65
CA ILE A 199 21.55 -6.68 -2.60
C ILE A 199 22.15 -7.02 -3.96
N LEU A 200 21.41 -6.89 -5.06
CA LEU A 200 21.91 -7.19 -6.40
C LEU A 200 23.11 -6.33 -6.80
N SER A 201 23.12 -5.06 -6.42
CA SER A 201 24.22 -4.14 -6.66
C SER A 201 25.49 -4.53 -5.87
N ASN A 202 25.33 -5.04 -4.65
CA ASN A 202 26.44 -5.54 -3.85
C ASN A 202 27.00 -6.86 -4.42
N ILE A 203 26.10 -7.78 -4.83
CA ILE A 203 26.51 -9.03 -5.50
C ILE A 203 27.30 -8.72 -6.79
N LEU A 204 26.87 -7.72 -7.57
CA LEU A 204 27.56 -7.32 -8.80
C LEU A 204 29.00 -6.82 -8.55
N ARG A 205 29.28 -6.27 -7.37
CA ARG A 205 30.59 -5.79 -6.96
C ARG A 205 31.45 -6.85 -6.29
N SER A 206 30.84 -7.94 -5.84
CA SER A 206 31.49 -9.04 -5.17
C SER A 206 32.33 -9.87 -6.15
N GLU A 207 33.52 -10.25 -5.75
CA GLU A 207 34.37 -11.17 -6.52
C GLU A 207 34.16 -12.64 -6.13
N ARG A 208 33.28 -12.93 -5.16
CA ARG A 208 33.04 -14.28 -4.63
C ARG A 208 32.03 -15.10 -5.43
N PHE A 209 31.21 -14.44 -6.25
CA PHE A 209 30.20 -15.12 -7.05
C PHE A 209 30.79 -15.70 -8.34
N PRO A 210 30.32 -16.89 -8.79
CA PRO A 210 30.73 -17.48 -10.05
C PRO A 210 30.47 -16.55 -11.25
N ASN A 211 31.39 -16.54 -12.21
CA ASN A 211 31.31 -15.62 -13.36
C ASN A 211 30.08 -15.82 -14.26
N ASP A 212 29.54 -17.02 -14.33
CA ASP A 212 28.35 -17.35 -15.12
C ASP A 212 27.05 -16.73 -14.56
N ILE A 213 27.06 -16.24 -13.33
CA ILE A 213 25.91 -15.56 -12.68
C ILE A 213 25.75 -14.11 -13.17
N TYR A 214 26.83 -13.42 -13.52
CA TYR A 214 26.80 -11.97 -13.79
C TYR A 214 25.84 -11.55 -14.93
N PRO A 215 25.71 -12.26 -16.05
CA PRO A 215 24.75 -11.90 -17.09
C PRO A 215 23.29 -11.92 -16.58
N ARG A 216 22.93 -12.91 -15.76
CA ARG A 216 21.60 -13.00 -15.12
C ARG A 216 21.39 -11.86 -14.14
N LEU A 217 22.41 -11.55 -13.33
CA LEU A 217 22.36 -10.45 -12.36
C LEU A 217 22.10 -9.09 -13.02
N GLN A 218 22.73 -8.83 -14.18
CA GLN A 218 22.49 -7.58 -14.93
C GLN A 218 21.04 -7.48 -15.44
N LEU A 219 20.44 -8.57 -15.87
CA LEU A 219 19.03 -8.60 -16.24
C LEU A 219 18.11 -8.32 -15.04
N MET A 220 18.37 -8.99 -13.92
CA MET A 220 17.62 -8.79 -12.68
C MET A 220 17.68 -7.33 -12.18
N ILE A 221 18.85 -6.69 -12.26
CA ILE A 221 19.01 -5.27 -11.89
C ILE A 221 18.17 -4.37 -12.81
N LYS A 222 18.14 -4.66 -14.09
CA LYS A 222 17.30 -3.93 -15.06
C LYS A 222 15.82 -4.10 -14.74
N ASP A 223 15.38 -5.31 -14.42
CA ASP A 223 14.00 -5.61 -14.07
C ASP A 223 13.59 -4.90 -12.78
N VAL A 224 14.41 -4.99 -11.73
CA VAL A 224 14.17 -4.29 -10.45
C VAL A 224 14.07 -2.78 -10.65
N ASN A 225 14.95 -2.17 -11.46
CA ASN A 225 14.86 -0.74 -11.78
C ASN A 225 13.54 -0.39 -12.49
N SER A 226 13.08 -1.25 -13.39
CA SER A 226 11.77 -1.07 -14.04
C SER A 226 10.63 -1.16 -13.02
N LEU A 227 10.67 -2.11 -12.09
CA LEU A 227 9.66 -2.26 -11.04
C LEU A 227 9.61 -1.06 -10.11
N ILE A 228 10.77 -0.49 -9.74
CA ILE A 228 10.83 0.75 -8.93
C ILE A 228 10.10 1.88 -9.67
N ASN A 229 10.39 2.08 -10.95
CA ASN A 229 9.75 3.13 -11.74
C ASN A 229 8.23 2.91 -11.84
N HIS A 230 7.76 1.68 -11.98
CA HIS A 230 6.33 1.37 -11.99
C HIS A 230 5.66 1.61 -10.63
N ALA A 231 6.32 1.27 -9.53
CA ALA A 231 5.83 1.55 -8.19
C ALA A 231 5.75 3.06 -7.92
N ASP A 232 6.77 3.83 -8.33
CA ASP A 232 6.78 5.29 -8.23
C ASP A 232 5.66 5.92 -9.05
N PHE A 233 5.43 5.44 -10.28
CA PHE A 233 4.32 5.92 -11.11
C PHE A 233 2.95 5.62 -10.46
N SER A 234 2.79 4.44 -9.87
CA SER A 234 1.56 4.09 -9.15
C SER A 234 1.33 4.98 -7.94
N PHE A 235 2.39 5.31 -7.20
CA PHE A 235 2.33 6.22 -6.06
C PHE A 235 1.93 7.64 -6.49
N GLN A 236 2.59 8.20 -7.50
CA GLN A 236 2.25 9.53 -8.04
C GLN A 236 0.80 9.60 -8.55
N ARG A 237 0.31 8.50 -9.14
CA ARG A 237 -1.09 8.42 -9.58
C ARG A 237 -2.04 8.40 -8.40
N LEU A 238 -1.69 7.75 -7.28
CA LEU A 238 -2.48 7.78 -6.05
C LEU A 238 -2.55 9.18 -5.45
N ASP A 239 -1.44 9.92 -5.43
CA ASP A 239 -1.42 11.32 -4.98
C ASP A 239 -2.36 12.19 -5.83
N TYR A 240 -2.31 12.04 -7.16
CA TYR A 240 -3.24 12.75 -8.06
C TYR A 240 -4.72 12.38 -7.79
N ILE A 241 -5.00 11.09 -7.54
CA ILE A 241 -6.34 10.60 -7.21
C ILE A 241 -6.82 11.21 -5.89
N GLN A 242 -5.93 11.29 -4.89
CA GLN A 242 -6.23 11.90 -3.59
C GLN A 242 -6.57 13.38 -3.72
N ASP A 243 -5.77 14.14 -4.47
CA ASP A 243 -6.03 15.57 -4.72
C ASP A 243 -7.36 15.77 -5.46
N SER A 244 -7.65 14.93 -6.44
CA SER A 244 -8.92 14.95 -7.17
C SER A 244 -10.12 14.66 -6.26
N ALA A 245 -10.01 13.66 -5.38
CA ALA A 245 -11.03 13.31 -4.41
C ALA A 245 -11.30 14.47 -3.43
N LEU A 246 -10.24 15.08 -2.90
CA LEU A 246 -10.37 16.26 -2.03
C LEU A 246 -10.99 17.45 -2.77
N GLY A 247 -10.68 17.64 -4.06
CA GLY A 247 -11.30 18.65 -4.92
C GLY A 247 -12.81 18.44 -5.06
N LEU A 248 -13.25 17.21 -5.30
CA LEU A 248 -14.68 16.87 -5.41
C LEU A 248 -15.42 17.08 -4.08
N ILE A 249 -14.84 16.66 -2.95
CA ILE A 249 -15.38 16.92 -1.61
C ILE A 249 -15.57 18.43 -1.37
N ASN A 250 -14.60 19.25 -1.76
CA ASN A 250 -14.67 20.70 -1.62
C ASN A 250 -15.80 21.30 -2.50
N ILE A 251 -16.00 20.78 -3.72
CA ILE A 251 -17.10 21.20 -4.61
C ILE A 251 -18.44 20.87 -3.95
N GLU A 252 -18.62 19.64 -3.47
CA GLU A 252 -19.85 19.19 -2.78
C GLU A 252 -20.15 20.04 -1.54
N GLN A 253 -19.14 20.30 -0.69
CA GLN A 253 -19.30 21.19 0.47
C GLN A 253 -19.72 22.60 0.06
N ASN A 254 -19.13 23.15 -1.00
CA ASN A 254 -19.49 24.47 -1.51
C ASN A 254 -20.94 24.51 -2.05
N GLU A 255 -21.41 23.44 -2.68
CA GLU A 255 -22.79 23.33 -3.11
C GLU A 255 -23.78 23.31 -1.93
N ILE A 256 -23.47 22.54 -0.88
CA ILE A 256 -24.26 22.49 0.35
C ILE A 256 -24.31 23.89 1.00
N VAL A 257 -23.17 24.55 1.17
CA VAL A 257 -23.09 25.91 1.73
C VAL A 257 -23.86 26.89 0.89
N LYS A 258 -23.81 26.79 -0.45
CA LYS A 258 -24.58 27.62 -1.37
C LYS A 258 -26.07 27.45 -1.15
N ILE A 259 -26.58 26.21 -1.03
CA ILE A 259 -28.01 25.93 -0.80
C ILE A 259 -28.47 26.57 0.52
N PHE A 260 -27.73 26.36 1.62
CA PHE A 260 -28.08 26.96 2.91
C PHE A 260 -28.02 28.49 2.90
N SER A 261 -27.03 29.07 2.24
CA SER A 261 -26.86 30.51 2.12
C SER A 261 -28.03 31.14 1.33
N VAL A 262 -28.39 30.52 0.22
CA VAL A 262 -29.53 30.96 -0.59
C VAL A 262 -30.85 30.88 0.19
N ALA A 263 -31.09 29.76 0.87
CA ALA A 263 -32.26 29.59 1.73
C ALA A 263 -32.33 30.68 2.83
N ALA A 264 -31.22 30.88 3.55
CA ALA A 264 -31.17 31.90 4.59
C ALA A 264 -31.48 33.31 4.07
N VAL A 265 -30.86 33.68 2.94
CA VAL A 265 -31.06 35.00 2.34
C VAL A 265 -32.48 35.22 1.83
N ILE A 266 -33.19 34.19 1.40
CA ILE A 266 -34.60 34.29 0.98
C ILE A 266 -35.53 34.43 2.18
N PHE A 267 -35.27 33.69 3.28
CA PHE A 267 -36.16 33.66 4.44
C PHE A 267 -35.91 34.79 5.45
N LEU A 268 -34.65 35.30 5.57
CA LEU A 268 -34.30 36.34 6.53
C LEU A 268 -35.17 37.60 6.44
N PRO A 269 -35.39 38.23 5.26
CA PRO A 269 -36.24 39.40 5.15
C PRO A 269 -37.69 39.13 5.55
N ALA A 270 -38.26 38.00 5.12
CA ALA A 270 -39.60 37.60 5.50
C ALA A 270 -39.73 37.38 7.00
N THR A 271 -38.74 36.70 7.62
CA THR A 271 -38.70 36.46 9.08
C THR A 271 -38.60 37.78 9.85
N LEU A 272 -37.78 38.72 9.38
CA LEU A 272 -37.66 40.04 9.98
C LEU A 272 -39.00 40.77 9.99
N ILE A 273 -39.71 40.79 8.84
CA ILE A 273 -41.04 41.42 8.73
C ILE A 273 -42.03 40.74 9.67
N ALA A 274 -42.10 39.39 9.65
CA ALA A 274 -42.96 38.64 10.54
C ALA A 274 -42.66 38.91 12.02
N SER A 275 -41.37 39.05 12.37
CA SER A 275 -40.92 39.35 13.74
C SER A 275 -41.34 40.75 14.18
N VAL A 276 -41.21 41.78 13.32
CA VAL A 276 -41.63 43.16 13.60
C VAL A 276 -43.13 43.23 13.80
N TYR A 277 -43.91 42.62 12.92
CA TYR A 277 -45.38 42.60 13.04
C TYR A 277 -45.91 41.63 14.09
N GLY A 278 -45.09 40.73 14.59
CA GLY A 278 -45.36 39.83 15.72
C GLY A 278 -45.03 40.44 17.11
N MET A 279 -44.44 41.64 17.15
CA MET A 279 -44.12 42.33 18.42
C MET A 279 -45.42 42.89 19.03
N ASN A 280 -45.51 42.90 20.36
CA ASN A 280 -46.65 43.42 21.11
C ASN A 280 -46.51 44.94 21.30
N PHE A 281 -46.80 45.73 20.27
CA PHE A 281 -46.93 47.17 20.36
C PHE A 281 -48.39 47.57 20.65
N ASP A 282 -48.61 48.58 21.47
CA ASP A 282 -49.96 49.05 21.79
C ASP A 282 -50.68 49.64 20.56
N VAL A 283 -49.96 50.23 19.62
CA VAL A 283 -50.50 50.78 18.38
C VAL A 283 -49.59 50.44 17.19
N MET A 284 -50.15 49.73 16.23
CA MET A 284 -49.58 49.52 14.90
C MET A 284 -50.53 50.05 13.84
N PRO A 285 -50.33 51.24 13.25
CA PRO A 285 -51.29 51.91 12.36
C PRO A 285 -51.59 51.05 11.13
N GLU A 286 -50.61 50.34 10.57
CA GLU A 286 -50.75 49.52 9.36
C GLU A 286 -51.64 48.30 9.58
N LEU A 287 -51.66 47.73 10.79
CA LEU A 287 -52.50 46.58 11.11
C LEU A 287 -53.96 46.95 11.37
N SER A 288 -54.28 48.22 11.66
CA SER A 288 -55.63 48.70 11.87
C SER A 288 -56.37 48.97 10.58
N TRP A 289 -55.71 48.87 9.42
CA TRP A 289 -56.33 49.06 8.11
C TRP A 289 -57.37 47.96 7.79
N THR A 290 -58.61 48.33 7.60
CA THR A 290 -59.65 47.40 7.27
C THR A 290 -60.47 47.94 6.04
N TRP A 291 -60.83 47.02 5.14
CA TRP A 291 -61.66 47.34 4.01
C TRP A 291 -63.04 46.62 4.17
N CYS A 292 -64.10 47.39 4.18
CA CYS A 292 -65.48 46.84 4.29
C CYS A 292 -66.12 46.67 2.90
N VAL A 293 -66.36 45.43 2.49
CA VAL A 293 -67.07 45.10 1.24
C VAL A 293 -68.22 44.16 1.56
N GLY A 294 -69.43 44.58 1.29
CA GLY A 294 -70.64 43.73 1.42
C GLY A 294 -70.93 43.20 2.82
N GLY A 295 -70.53 43.93 3.89
CA GLY A 295 -70.72 43.52 5.30
C GLY A 295 -69.59 42.65 5.89
N TYR A 296 -68.54 42.35 5.13
CA TYR A 296 -67.38 41.66 5.61
C TYR A 296 -66.21 42.66 5.76
N THR A 297 -65.50 42.61 6.90
CA THR A 297 -64.28 43.38 7.15
C THR A 297 -63.09 42.54 6.76
N ILE A 298 -62.33 42.94 5.74
CA ILE A 298 -61.11 42.32 5.29
C ILE A 298 -59.91 43.02 6.02
N PRO A 299 -59.03 42.29 6.79
CA PRO A 299 -57.88 42.90 7.45
C PRO A 299 -56.81 43.20 6.41
N LEU A 300 -56.74 44.43 5.91
CA LEU A 300 -55.77 44.89 4.92
C LEU A 300 -54.35 44.84 5.47
N GLY A 301 -54.18 45.10 6.78
CA GLY A 301 -52.87 45.06 7.41
C GLY A 301 -52.17 43.67 7.33
N TYR A 302 -52.98 42.59 7.48
CA TYR A 302 -52.44 41.22 7.30
C TYR A 302 -52.00 40.95 5.85
N LEU A 303 -52.81 41.36 4.90
CA LEU A 303 -52.49 41.21 3.45
C LEU A 303 -51.30 42.07 3.08
N PHE A 304 -51.14 43.27 3.65
CA PHE A 304 -49.98 44.15 3.47
C PHE A 304 -48.69 43.49 3.98
N ALA A 305 -48.70 42.95 5.19
CA ALA A 305 -47.54 42.28 5.76
C ALA A 305 -47.08 41.08 4.90
N ILE A 306 -48.05 40.23 4.45
CA ILE A 306 -47.74 39.10 3.55
C ILE A 306 -47.20 39.60 2.19
N GLY A 307 -47.83 40.64 1.62
CA GLY A 307 -47.38 41.24 0.36
C GLY A 307 -45.96 41.77 0.45
N LEU A 308 -45.63 42.42 1.58
CA LEU A 308 -44.29 42.92 1.86
C LEU A 308 -43.24 41.79 2.00
N MET A 309 -43.61 40.70 2.68
CA MET A 309 -42.73 39.50 2.77
C MET A 309 -42.42 38.90 1.40
N ILE A 310 -43.46 38.72 0.57
CA ILE A 310 -43.32 38.17 -0.79
C ILE A 310 -42.47 39.11 -1.67
N LEU A 311 -42.74 40.41 -1.58
CA LEU A 311 -41.98 41.43 -2.35
C LEU A 311 -40.52 41.43 -1.98
N CYS A 312 -40.16 41.45 -0.68
CA CYS A 312 -38.78 41.42 -0.22
C CYS A 312 -38.08 40.13 -0.63
N SER A 313 -38.72 38.95 -0.43
CA SER A 313 -38.13 37.69 -0.87
C SER A 313 -37.98 37.61 -2.41
N GLY A 314 -38.94 38.12 -3.15
CA GLY A 314 -38.90 38.20 -4.60
C GLY A 314 -37.77 39.13 -5.12
N LEU A 315 -37.57 40.29 -4.50
CA LEU A 315 -36.47 41.21 -4.81
C LEU A 315 -35.12 40.57 -4.52
N THR A 316 -35.00 39.83 -3.43
CA THR A 316 -33.78 39.12 -3.09
C THR A 316 -33.45 38.05 -4.12
N ILE A 317 -34.42 37.23 -4.51
CA ILE A 317 -34.25 36.19 -5.56
C ILE A 317 -33.83 36.84 -6.89
N TRP A 318 -34.54 37.94 -7.27
CA TRP A 318 -34.22 38.68 -8.50
C TRP A 318 -32.81 39.23 -8.49
N PHE A 319 -32.35 39.82 -7.36
CA PHE A 319 -30.98 40.35 -7.21
C PHE A 319 -29.92 39.24 -7.34
N PHE A 320 -30.14 38.09 -6.70
CA PHE A 320 -29.19 36.97 -6.79
C PHE A 320 -29.13 36.37 -8.20
N ARG A 321 -30.27 36.25 -8.88
CA ARG A 321 -30.30 35.85 -10.30
C ARG A 321 -29.59 36.85 -11.22
N TYR A 322 -29.82 38.15 -10.99
CA TYR A 322 -29.13 39.20 -11.77
C TYR A 322 -27.62 39.13 -11.62
N LYS A 323 -27.13 38.86 -10.43
CA LYS A 323 -25.68 38.68 -10.15
C LYS A 323 -25.13 37.30 -10.55
N LYS A 324 -25.94 36.39 -11.09
CA LYS A 324 -25.59 34.99 -11.43
C LYS A 324 -25.00 34.21 -10.26
N TRP A 325 -25.46 34.47 -9.04
CA TRP A 325 -25.09 33.74 -7.83
C TRP A 325 -26.02 32.56 -7.56
N LEU A 326 -27.16 32.56 -8.21
CA LEU A 326 -28.18 31.50 -8.26
C LEU A 326 -28.22 30.88 -9.63
#